data_2d760b912cfd8b48a4c0e76ab48f7784
#
_entry.id   2d760b912cfd8b48a4c0e76ab48f7784
#
_cell.length_a   1.000
_cell.length_b   1.000
_cell.length_c   1.000
_cell.angle_alpha   90.00
_cell.angle_beta   90.00
_cell.angle_gamma   90.00
#
_symmetry.space_group_name_H-M   'P 1'
#
loop_
_entity.id
_entity.type
_entity.pdbx_description
1 polymer ?
#
loop_
_entity_poly.entity_id
_entity_poly.type
_entity_poly.pdbx_seq_one_letter_code
_entity_poly.pdbx_strand_id
1 'polypeptide(L)'
;ERRKGKIQLINASGIKTPLRKNMGKKNCEFSKADREFILNQYLNFEENEYSKIFSNDEFGYYKVIVERPLRQAVLCNAENIKEIEEELKKIGAFSGKIDKKILEDSFIKGTAASIKELEKTENIEAYLEVLKLMKSDERYLDYAAFEKDFNKHLKMKNIKGAGLSKFVSTGLFGNMIIRDDSAVIQKDSKENVIVDPDLRDTESIPMTFEGGIEEFIKKEVL
;
A
#
# COMPACT_ATOMS: atom_id res chain seq x y z
N GLU A 1 25.83 -4.13 -38.44
CA GLU A 1 24.75 -3.10 -38.56
C GLU A 1 23.34 -3.68 -38.57
N ARG A 2 23.08 -4.86 -39.23
CA ARG A 2 21.76 -5.49 -39.36
C ARG A 2 21.03 -5.71 -38.00
N ARG A 3 21.78 -5.96 -36.91
CA ARG A 3 21.27 -6.24 -35.55
C ARG A 3 21.25 -5.04 -34.65
N LYS A 4 21.79 -3.89 -35.07
CA LYS A 4 21.88 -2.71 -34.25
C LYS A 4 20.47 -2.19 -33.92
N GLY A 5 20.20 -1.96 -32.63
CA GLY A 5 18.90 -1.48 -32.16
C GLY A 5 17.77 -2.49 -32.23
N LYS A 6 18.08 -3.79 -32.37
CA LYS A 6 17.09 -4.87 -32.48
C LYS A 6 17.37 -6.02 -31.51
N ILE A 7 16.33 -6.67 -31.08
CA ILE A 7 16.35 -7.86 -30.21
C ILE A 7 15.70 -9.00 -30.97
N GLN A 8 16.40 -10.13 -31.05
CA GLN A 8 15.85 -11.36 -31.61
C GLN A 8 15.49 -12.32 -30.49
N LEU A 9 14.26 -12.77 -30.47
CA LEU A 9 13.78 -13.83 -29.57
C LEU A 9 13.61 -15.12 -30.37
N ILE A 10 14.25 -16.20 -29.90
CA ILE A 10 14.16 -17.52 -30.53
C ILE A 10 13.44 -18.47 -29.55
N ASN A 11 12.30 -18.98 -29.96
CA ASN A 11 11.57 -19.98 -29.20
C ASN A 11 12.08 -21.38 -29.49
N ALA A 12 12.97 -21.89 -28.68
CA ALA A 12 13.51 -23.24 -28.78
C ALA A 12 12.84 -24.25 -27.84
N SER A 13 11.69 -23.91 -27.21
CA SER A 13 11.05 -24.77 -26.23
C SER A 13 10.60 -26.14 -26.74
N GLY A 14 10.23 -26.21 -28.03
CA GLY A 14 9.87 -27.44 -28.73
C GLY A 14 11.07 -28.25 -29.31
N ILE A 15 12.25 -27.61 -29.35
CA ILE A 15 13.46 -28.19 -29.96
C ILE A 15 14.25 -28.94 -28.90
N LYS A 16 14.10 -30.25 -28.83
CA LYS A 16 14.76 -31.11 -27.84
C LYS A 16 14.81 -32.54 -28.29
N THR A 17 15.88 -33.24 -27.96
CA THR A 17 16.04 -34.66 -28.16
C THR A 17 15.87 -35.38 -26.81
N PRO A 18 14.93 -36.34 -26.66
CA PRO A 18 14.77 -37.12 -25.44
C PRO A 18 16.05 -37.93 -25.13
N LEU A 19 16.42 -37.97 -23.85
CA LEU A 19 17.51 -38.85 -23.40
C LEU A 19 17.03 -40.31 -23.37
N ARG A 20 17.92 -41.23 -23.75
CA ARG A 20 17.66 -42.66 -23.67
C ARG A 20 17.45 -43.14 -22.24
N LYS A 21 18.09 -42.47 -21.27
CA LYS A 21 17.94 -42.70 -19.83
C LYS A 21 17.99 -41.36 -19.12
N ASN A 22 17.03 -41.12 -18.23
CA ASN A 22 17.00 -39.89 -17.47
C ASN A 22 18.22 -39.74 -16.56
N MET A 23 18.76 -38.54 -16.48
CA MET A 23 19.81 -38.14 -15.54
C MET A 23 19.19 -37.28 -14.43
N GLY A 24 18.69 -37.95 -13.39
CA GLY A 24 17.90 -37.26 -12.35
C GLY A 24 16.62 -36.65 -12.95
N LYS A 25 16.42 -35.35 -12.79
CA LYS A 25 15.27 -34.60 -13.34
C LYS A 25 15.42 -34.27 -14.83
N LYS A 26 16.62 -34.40 -15.40
CA LYS A 26 16.89 -34.11 -16.81
C LYS A 26 16.46 -35.30 -17.67
N ASN A 27 15.50 -35.07 -18.58
CA ASN A 27 14.91 -36.06 -19.48
C ASN A 27 15.16 -35.79 -20.96
N CYS A 28 15.75 -34.64 -21.31
CA CYS A 28 16.06 -34.25 -22.67
C CYS A 28 17.35 -33.46 -22.74
N GLU A 29 17.90 -33.31 -23.95
CA GLU A 29 19.06 -32.49 -24.26
C GLU A 29 18.92 -31.86 -25.65
N PHE A 30 19.82 -30.95 -26.00
CA PHE A 30 19.99 -30.49 -27.37
C PHE A 30 20.98 -31.39 -28.09
N SER A 31 20.50 -32.11 -29.08
CA SER A 31 21.37 -32.83 -30.01
C SER A 31 22.23 -31.86 -30.83
N LYS A 32 23.14 -32.39 -31.60
CA LYS A 32 23.96 -31.59 -32.54
C LYS A 32 23.05 -30.88 -33.55
N ALA A 33 22.06 -31.58 -34.11
CA ALA A 33 21.08 -31.01 -35.03
C ALA A 33 20.23 -29.91 -34.42
N ASP A 34 19.79 -30.08 -33.17
CA ASP A 34 19.00 -29.05 -32.45
C ASP A 34 19.83 -27.78 -32.28
N ARG A 35 21.10 -27.91 -31.90
CA ARG A 35 22.00 -26.77 -31.72
C ARG A 35 22.30 -26.06 -33.06
N GLU A 36 22.52 -26.80 -34.12
CA GLU A 36 22.71 -26.26 -35.46
C GLU A 36 21.46 -25.53 -35.96
N PHE A 37 20.28 -26.08 -35.69
CA PHE A 37 19.02 -25.40 -36.01
C PHE A 37 18.89 -24.06 -35.27
N ILE A 38 19.08 -24.05 -33.96
CA ILE A 38 19.03 -22.81 -33.17
C ILE A 38 20.07 -21.79 -33.62
N LEU A 39 21.29 -22.26 -33.93
CA LEU A 39 22.35 -21.40 -34.43
C LEU A 39 21.97 -20.78 -35.77
N ASN A 40 21.37 -21.56 -36.68
CA ASN A 40 20.91 -21.07 -37.98
C ASN A 40 19.81 -20.03 -37.85
N GLN A 41 18.84 -20.22 -36.91
CA GLN A 41 17.84 -19.20 -36.59
C GLN A 41 18.51 -17.89 -36.15
N TYR A 42 19.51 -18.01 -35.29
CA TYR A 42 20.25 -16.84 -34.83
C TYR A 42 21.04 -16.16 -35.98
N LEU A 43 21.74 -16.91 -36.76
CA LEU A 43 22.60 -16.37 -37.85
C LEU A 43 21.79 -15.72 -38.97
N ASN A 44 20.69 -16.34 -39.39
CA ASN A 44 19.85 -15.84 -40.47
C ASN A 44 19.19 -14.50 -40.09
N PHE A 45 18.85 -14.33 -38.83
CA PHE A 45 18.19 -13.11 -38.33
C PHE A 45 16.95 -12.76 -39.15
N GLU A 46 16.03 -13.70 -39.22
CA GLU A 46 14.77 -13.61 -39.96
C GLU A 46 13.59 -13.94 -39.04
N GLU A 47 12.43 -13.39 -39.34
CA GLU A 47 11.20 -13.72 -38.64
C GLU A 47 10.56 -14.96 -39.24
N ASN A 48 10.19 -15.89 -38.36
CA ASN A 48 9.48 -17.12 -38.70
C ASN A 48 8.73 -17.68 -37.46
N GLU A 49 8.27 -18.91 -37.54
CA GLU A 49 7.59 -19.60 -36.45
C GLU A 49 8.41 -19.63 -35.11
N TYR A 50 9.76 -19.74 -35.25
CA TYR A 50 10.68 -19.89 -34.12
C TYR A 50 11.38 -18.57 -33.71
N SER A 51 11.40 -17.58 -34.59
CA SER A 51 12.20 -16.36 -34.42
C SER A 51 11.37 -15.12 -34.69
N LYS A 52 11.38 -14.18 -33.74
CA LYS A 52 10.78 -12.84 -33.87
C LYS A 52 11.81 -11.77 -33.57
N ILE A 53 11.73 -10.66 -34.29
CA ILE A 53 12.65 -9.53 -34.20
C ILE A 53 11.87 -8.29 -33.79
N PHE A 54 12.31 -7.68 -32.69
CA PHE A 54 11.73 -6.49 -32.11
C PHE A 54 12.72 -5.33 -32.14
N SER A 55 12.25 -4.11 -32.13
CA SER A 55 13.11 -2.97 -31.86
C SER A 55 13.43 -2.90 -30.36
N ASN A 56 14.55 -2.25 -30.00
CA ASN A 56 14.88 -2.05 -28.58
C ASN A 56 13.78 -1.30 -27.84
N ASP A 57 13.10 -0.36 -28.51
CA ASP A 57 12.06 0.48 -27.94
C ASP A 57 10.81 -0.32 -27.58
N GLU A 58 10.55 -1.44 -28.27
CA GLU A 58 9.43 -2.36 -27.94
C GLU A 58 9.66 -3.13 -26.64
N PHE A 59 10.91 -3.24 -26.19
CA PHE A 59 11.27 -3.83 -24.88
C PHE A 59 11.54 -2.80 -23.81
N GLY A 60 11.65 -1.53 -24.21
CA GLY A 60 11.83 -0.43 -23.29
C GLY A 60 10.51 -0.10 -22.56
N TYR A 61 10.60 0.20 -21.30
CA TYR A 61 9.46 0.72 -20.53
C TYR A 61 9.91 1.78 -19.53
N TYR A 62 9.00 2.69 -19.24
CA TYR A 62 9.16 3.61 -18.13
C TYR A 62 8.57 2.97 -16.88
N LYS A 63 9.36 2.93 -15.81
CA LYS A 63 8.88 2.52 -14.50
C LYS A 63 8.39 3.76 -13.77
N VAL A 64 7.07 3.90 -13.62
CA VAL A 64 6.42 5.05 -13.01
C VAL A 64 5.84 4.63 -11.67
N ILE A 65 6.09 5.43 -10.65
CA ILE A 65 5.45 5.27 -9.35
C ILE A 65 4.16 6.06 -9.36
N VAL A 66 3.04 5.35 -9.16
CA VAL A 66 1.71 5.96 -9.04
C VAL A 66 1.40 6.12 -7.56
N GLU A 67 1.15 7.36 -7.16
CA GLU A 67 0.79 7.71 -5.79
C GLU A 67 -0.63 8.30 -5.78
N ARG A 68 -1.46 7.81 -4.86
CA ARG A 68 -2.82 8.30 -4.69
C ARG A 68 -2.91 9.14 -3.42
N PRO A 69 -3.73 10.20 -3.42
CA PRO A 69 -3.90 11.05 -2.26
C PRO A 69 -4.58 10.27 -1.12
N LEU A 70 -4.13 10.53 0.11
CA LEU A 70 -4.75 9.96 1.30
C LEU A 70 -6.13 10.60 1.52
N ARG A 71 -7.16 9.76 1.52
CA ARG A 71 -8.55 10.13 1.78
C ARG A 71 -9.07 9.30 2.93
N GLN A 72 -9.37 9.93 4.04
CA GLN A 72 -9.85 9.24 5.23
C GLN A 72 -11.08 9.95 5.79
N ALA A 73 -12.09 9.14 6.11
CA ALA A 73 -13.25 9.55 6.87
C ALA A 73 -13.17 9.02 8.30
N VAL A 74 -13.88 9.66 9.23
CA VAL A 74 -13.97 9.20 10.60
C VAL A 74 -15.41 8.75 10.90
N LEU A 75 -15.54 7.51 11.36
CA LEU A 75 -16.81 6.92 11.76
C LEU A 75 -16.89 6.89 13.30
N CYS A 76 -17.35 7.99 13.89
CA CYS A 76 -17.45 8.16 15.34
C CYS A 76 -18.84 7.73 15.87
N ASN A 77 -19.24 6.48 15.60
CA ASN A 77 -20.51 5.94 16.03
C ASN A 77 -20.46 5.27 17.42
N ALA A 78 -21.61 4.89 17.95
CA ALA A 78 -21.70 4.28 19.27
C ALA A 78 -20.98 2.93 19.38
N GLU A 79 -20.98 2.14 18.29
CA GLU A 79 -20.36 0.83 18.23
C GLU A 79 -18.84 0.94 18.32
N ASN A 80 -18.24 1.79 17.48
CA ASN A 80 -16.79 2.01 17.48
C ASN A 80 -16.29 2.61 18.82
N ILE A 81 -17.04 3.52 19.41
CA ILE A 81 -16.70 4.08 20.73
C ILE A 81 -16.73 2.99 21.79
N LYS A 82 -17.72 2.11 21.76
CA LYS A 82 -17.84 0.99 22.70
C LYS A 82 -16.70 -0.01 22.54
N GLU A 83 -16.34 -0.34 21.31
CA GLU A 83 -15.21 -1.24 21.00
C GLU A 83 -13.89 -0.68 21.57
N ILE A 84 -13.63 0.61 21.38
CA ILE A 84 -12.46 1.29 21.95
C ILE A 84 -12.50 1.24 23.49
N GLU A 85 -13.63 1.50 24.09
CA GLU A 85 -13.79 1.47 25.55
C GLU A 85 -13.56 0.07 26.13
N GLU A 86 -14.05 -0.97 25.47
CA GLU A 86 -13.85 -2.37 25.86
C GLU A 86 -12.38 -2.77 25.75
N GLU A 87 -11.71 -2.37 24.67
CA GLU A 87 -10.30 -2.68 24.48
C GLU A 87 -9.41 -1.94 25.49
N LEU A 88 -9.71 -0.68 25.80
CA LEU A 88 -9.02 0.07 26.86
C LEU A 88 -9.19 -0.57 28.23
N LYS A 89 -10.37 -1.12 28.55
CA LYS A 89 -10.61 -1.89 29.77
C LYS A 89 -9.77 -3.16 29.79
N LYS A 90 -9.76 -3.89 28.69
CA LYS A 90 -9.04 -5.16 28.51
C LYS A 90 -7.53 -5.00 28.74
N ILE A 91 -6.90 -3.95 28.20
CA ILE A 91 -5.48 -3.69 28.37
C ILE A 91 -5.13 -3.05 29.73
N GLY A 92 -6.10 -2.72 30.57
CA GLY A 92 -5.90 -2.13 31.90
C GLY A 92 -5.65 -0.63 31.92
N ALA A 93 -5.97 0.12 30.84
CA ALA A 93 -5.73 1.55 30.73
C ALA A 93 -6.40 2.36 31.87
N PHE A 94 -7.61 1.98 32.29
CA PHE A 94 -8.33 2.64 33.39
C PHE A 94 -7.73 2.38 34.78
N SER A 95 -6.84 1.40 34.92
CA SER A 95 -6.12 1.15 36.18
C SER A 95 -4.78 1.88 36.29
N GLY A 96 -4.39 2.59 35.24
CA GLY A 96 -3.09 3.25 35.11
C GLY A 96 -1.90 2.28 34.94
N LYS A 97 -2.18 0.99 34.70
CA LYS A 97 -1.17 -0.03 34.44
C LYS A 97 -1.59 -0.87 33.24
N ILE A 98 -0.90 -0.67 32.13
CA ILE A 98 -1.14 -1.44 30.90
C ILE A 98 -0.49 -2.81 31.02
N ASP A 99 -1.27 -3.85 30.80
CA ASP A 99 -0.77 -5.22 30.67
C ASP A 99 -0.11 -5.42 29.31
N LYS A 100 1.23 -5.56 29.30
CA LYS A 100 2.00 -5.69 28.06
C LYS A 100 1.69 -6.97 27.27
N LYS A 101 1.31 -8.05 27.96
CA LYS A 101 0.96 -9.31 27.30
C LYS A 101 -0.37 -9.19 26.54
N ILE A 102 -1.36 -8.56 27.18
CA ILE A 102 -2.65 -8.33 26.57
C ILE A 102 -2.53 -7.30 25.45
N LEU A 103 -1.65 -6.31 25.58
CA LEU A 103 -1.41 -5.30 24.57
C LEU A 103 -0.84 -5.91 23.27
N GLU A 104 -0.04 -6.98 23.35
CA GLU A 104 0.50 -7.67 22.16
C GLU A 104 -0.60 -8.25 21.27
N ASP A 105 -1.70 -8.71 21.86
CA ASP A 105 -2.86 -9.29 21.18
C ASP A 105 -3.95 -8.23 20.85
N SER A 106 -3.74 -6.98 21.28
CA SER A 106 -4.67 -5.87 21.08
C SER A 106 -4.50 -5.22 19.70
N PHE A 107 -5.56 -4.58 19.18
CA PHE A 107 -5.42 -3.68 18.03
C PHE A 107 -4.72 -2.36 18.40
N ILE A 108 -4.63 -2.02 19.70
CA ILE A 108 -3.91 -0.84 20.19
C ILE A 108 -2.40 -1.13 20.10
N LYS A 109 -1.75 -0.51 19.13
CA LYS A 109 -0.30 -0.61 18.93
C LYS A 109 0.31 0.77 18.97
N GLY A 110 1.52 0.89 19.51
CA GLY A 110 2.16 2.18 19.55
C GLY A 110 3.59 2.15 20.07
N THR A 111 4.24 3.30 20.01
CA THR A 111 5.57 3.49 20.60
C THR A 111 5.48 3.49 22.13
N ALA A 112 6.59 3.25 22.82
CA ALA A 112 6.66 3.33 24.27
C ALA A 112 6.18 4.69 24.82
N ALA A 113 6.34 5.77 24.06
CA ALA A 113 5.87 7.10 24.44
C ALA A 113 4.35 7.24 24.35
N SER A 114 3.72 6.68 23.31
CA SER A 114 2.27 6.71 23.16
C SER A 114 1.57 5.79 24.17
N ILE A 115 2.18 4.65 24.51
CA ILE A 115 1.68 3.74 25.56
C ILE A 115 1.69 4.41 26.93
N LYS A 116 2.76 5.17 27.25
CA LYS A 116 2.81 5.97 28.49
C LYS A 116 1.71 7.03 28.57
N GLU A 117 1.24 7.53 27.45
CA GLU A 117 0.11 8.46 27.42
C GLU A 117 -1.21 7.76 27.76
N LEU A 118 -1.37 6.50 27.35
CA LEU A 118 -2.51 5.64 27.69
C LEU A 118 -2.52 5.22 29.18
N GLU A 119 -1.41 5.32 29.90
CA GLU A 119 -1.34 5.06 31.35
C GLU A 119 -1.88 6.23 32.19
N LYS A 120 -2.15 7.39 31.57
CA LYS A 120 -2.76 8.55 32.24
C LYS A 120 -4.28 8.42 32.19
N THR A 121 -4.86 7.82 33.22
CA THR A 121 -6.30 7.52 33.28
C THR A 121 -7.18 8.75 33.07
N GLU A 122 -6.83 9.89 33.65
CA GLU A 122 -7.55 11.16 33.47
C GLU A 122 -7.69 11.57 32.01
N ASN A 123 -6.61 11.34 31.22
CA ASN A 123 -6.64 11.63 29.79
C ASN A 123 -7.58 10.66 29.05
N ILE A 124 -7.54 9.38 29.37
CA ILE A 124 -8.37 8.35 28.72
C ILE A 124 -9.86 8.62 28.92
N GLU A 125 -10.29 8.91 30.16
CA GLU A 125 -11.68 9.22 30.46
C GLU A 125 -12.15 10.45 29.69
N ALA A 126 -11.36 11.50 29.69
CA ALA A 126 -11.71 12.72 29.00
C ALA A 126 -11.74 12.56 27.45
N TYR A 127 -10.88 11.69 26.88
CA TYR A 127 -10.94 11.34 25.47
C TYR A 127 -12.22 10.62 25.11
N LEU A 128 -12.62 9.63 25.89
CA LEU A 128 -13.87 8.90 25.69
C LEU A 128 -15.10 9.82 25.83
N GLU A 129 -15.07 10.75 26.78
CA GLU A 129 -16.12 11.74 26.88
C GLU A 129 -16.21 12.65 25.66
N VAL A 130 -15.08 13.10 25.12
CA VAL A 130 -15.07 13.91 23.90
C VAL A 130 -15.58 13.09 22.70
N LEU A 131 -15.18 11.83 22.55
CA LEU A 131 -15.72 10.96 21.52
C LEU A 131 -17.24 10.77 21.64
N LYS A 132 -17.74 10.55 22.87
CA LYS A 132 -19.18 10.45 23.15
C LYS A 132 -19.93 11.76 22.83
N LEU A 133 -19.27 12.90 22.98
CA LEU A 133 -19.81 14.21 22.64
C LEU A 133 -19.86 14.43 21.10
N MET A 134 -18.85 13.93 20.39
CA MET A 134 -18.75 14.02 18.93
C MET A 134 -19.41 12.83 18.22
N LYS A 135 -20.14 11.99 18.93
CA LYS A 135 -20.79 10.82 18.37
C LYS A 135 -21.74 11.20 17.24
N SER A 136 -21.58 10.56 16.09
CA SER A 136 -22.44 10.70 14.91
C SER A 136 -22.57 9.35 14.20
N ASP A 137 -23.76 9.07 13.67
CA ASP A 137 -23.96 7.92 12.80
C ASP A 137 -23.55 8.22 11.35
N GLU A 138 -23.38 9.49 11.00
CA GLU A 138 -22.82 9.94 9.74
C GLU A 138 -21.30 10.01 9.80
N ARG A 139 -20.66 9.75 8.66
CA ARG A 139 -19.20 9.84 8.53
C ARG A 139 -18.74 11.29 8.48
N TYR A 140 -17.70 11.60 9.20
CA TYR A 140 -16.98 12.85 9.03
C TYR A 140 -16.04 12.70 7.84
N LEU A 141 -16.38 13.30 6.71
CA LEU A 141 -15.60 13.20 5.46
C LEU A 141 -14.35 14.09 5.44
N ASP A 142 -14.24 15.01 6.37
CA ASP A 142 -13.06 15.87 6.55
C ASP A 142 -12.34 15.50 7.84
N TYR A 143 -11.26 14.70 7.70
CA TYR A 143 -10.43 14.27 8.81
C TYR A 143 -9.78 15.44 9.55
N ALA A 144 -9.30 16.46 8.83
CA ALA A 144 -8.63 17.61 9.45
C ALA A 144 -9.60 18.47 10.25
N ALA A 145 -10.83 18.65 9.76
CA ALA A 145 -11.89 19.34 10.50
C ALA A 145 -12.28 18.55 11.75
N PHE A 146 -12.43 17.23 11.65
CA PHE A 146 -12.70 16.37 12.81
C PHE A 146 -11.57 16.48 13.85
N GLU A 147 -10.32 16.37 13.44
CA GLU A 147 -9.16 16.51 14.33
C GLU A 147 -9.14 17.87 15.05
N LYS A 148 -9.41 18.93 14.33
CA LYS A 148 -9.46 20.30 14.87
C LYS A 148 -10.55 20.44 15.92
N ASP A 149 -11.75 19.94 15.67
CA ASP A 149 -12.87 20.01 16.61
C ASP A 149 -12.63 19.11 17.82
N PHE A 150 -12.10 17.92 17.62
CA PHE A 150 -11.69 17.02 18.70
C PHE A 150 -10.67 17.71 19.63
N ASN A 151 -9.62 18.28 19.07
CA ASN A 151 -8.60 19.01 19.83
C ASN A 151 -9.15 20.23 20.55
N LYS A 152 -10.15 20.92 19.99
CA LYS A 152 -10.84 22.04 20.63
C LYS A 152 -11.60 21.57 21.88
N HIS A 153 -12.33 20.47 21.81
CA HIS A 153 -13.05 19.89 22.95
C HIS A 153 -12.12 19.42 24.06
N LEU A 154 -10.96 18.83 23.70
CA LEU A 154 -9.93 18.45 24.67
C LEU A 154 -9.36 19.66 25.41
N LYS A 155 -9.08 20.75 24.70
CA LYS A 155 -8.59 22.00 25.32
C LYS A 155 -9.61 22.59 26.32
N MET A 156 -10.90 22.52 26.02
CA MET A 156 -11.96 22.96 26.93
C MET A 156 -12.00 22.14 28.24
N LYS A 157 -11.54 20.89 28.20
CA LYS A 157 -11.43 20.03 29.39
C LYS A 157 -10.07 20.16 30.10
N ASN A 158 -9.26 21.18 29.78
CA ASN A 158 -7.91 21.40 30.33
C ASN A 158 -6.92 20.25 30.17
N ILE A 159 -7.13 19.39 29.20
CA ILE A 159 -6.19 18.29 28.86
C ILE A 159 -5.02 18.85 28.08
N LYS A 160 -3.84 18.81 28.68
CA LYS A 160 -2.61 19.29 28.05
C LYS A 160 -1.90 18.16 27.29
N GLY A 161 -1.58 18.43 26.05
CA GLY A 161 -0.47 17.73 25.36
C GLY A 161 -0.82 16.55 24.47
N ALA A 162 -2.08 16.14 24.34
CA ALA A 162 -2.40 15.01 23.52
C ALA A 162 -3.53 15.35 22.54
N GLY A 163 -3.18 15.53 21.29
CA GLY A 163 -4.13 15.66 20.20
C GLY A 163 -4.50 14.31 19.61
N LEU A 164 -5.48 14.30 18.71
CA LEU A 164 -5.93 13.12 17.97
C LEU A 164 -4.77 12.36 17.31
N SER A 165 -3.80 13.06 16.78
CA SER A 165 -2.60 12.48 16.15
C SER A 165 -1.81 11.52 17.05
N LYS A 166 -1.77 11.76 18.35
CA LYS A 166 -1.13 10.83 19.30
C LYS A 166 -1.94 9.55 19.48
N PHE A 167 -3.26 9.63 19.46
CA PHE A 167 -4.12 8.44 19.54
C PHE A 167 -4.15 7.66 18.23
N VAL A 168 -4.15 8.33 17.10
CA VAL A 168 -3.98 7.68 15.80
C VAL A 168 -2.67 6.89 15.76
N SER A 169 -1.59 7.44 16.30
CA SER A 169 -0.29 6.74 16.39
C SER A 169 -0.32 5.52 17.32
N THR A 170 -1.26 5.42 18.23
CA THR A 170 -1.47 4.22 19.07
C THR A 170 -2.37 3.18 18.40
N GLY A 171 -2.95 3.47 17.23
CA GLY A 171 -3.97 2.63 16.62
C GLY A 171 -5.32 2.65 17.35
N LEU A 172 -5.47 3.44 18.40
CA LEU A 172 -6.69 3.49 19.21
C LEU A 172 -7.92 3.89 18.40
N PHE A 173 -7.73 4.72 17.38
CA PHE A 173 -8.78 5.10 16.44
C PHE A 173 -8.77 4.32 15.13
N GLY A 174 -7.96 3.25 15.02
CA GLY A 174 -7.80 2.52 13.77
C GLY A 174 -9.10 2.05 13.14
N ASN A 175 -10.05 1.61 13.97
CA ASN A 175 -11.37 1.16 13.50
C ASN A 175 -12.34 2.31 13.19
N MET A 176 -12.08 3.52 13.72
CA MET A 176 -12.87 4.71 13.41
C MET A 176 -12.43 5.42 12.16
N ILE A 177 -11.16 5.28 11.80
CA ILE A 177 -10.58 5.92 10.60
C ILE A 177 -10.65 4.93 9.45
N ILE A 178 -11.46 5.25 8.45
CA ILE A 178 -11.67 4.42 7.27
C ILE A 178 -11.19 5.17 6.01
N ARG A 179 -10.70 4.43 5.02
CA ARG A 179 -10.48 4.98 3.68
C ARG A 179 -11.82 5.19 3.00
N ASP A 180 -12.00 6.37 2.43
CA ASP A 180 -13.24 6.75 1.76
C ASP A 180 -12.91 7.69 0.60
N ASP A 181 -13.22 7.28 -0.61
CA ASP A 181 -12.92 8.05 -1.82
C ASP A 181 -13.69 9.39 -1.88
N SER A 182 -14.81 9.49 -1.16
CA SER A 182 -15.59 10.72 -1.03
C SER A 182 -15.01 11.69 0.02
N ALA A 183 -14.03 11.24 0.82
CA ALA A 183 -13.43 12.07 1.84
C ALA A 183 -12.50 13.14 1.25
N VAL A 184 -12.34 14.22 1.97
CA VAL A 184 -11.45 15.33 1.60
C VAL A 184 -10.00 14.84 1.57
N ILE A 185 -9.26 15.26 0.52
CA ILE A 185 -7.83 14.95 0.40
C ILE A 185 -7.06 15.56 1.57
N GLN A 186 -6.28 14.74 2.25
CA GLN A 186 -5.45 15.23 3.34
C GLN A 186 -4.23 15.98 2.83
N LYS A 187 -3.89 17.04 3.55
CA LYS A 187 -2.73 17.90 3.27
C LYS A 187 -1.87 18.06 4.52
N ASP A 188 -0.59 18.24 4.30
CA ASP A 188 0.35 18.57 5.37
C ASP A 188 0.26 20.04 5.79
N SER A 189 1.05 20.44 6.79
CA SER A 189 1.13 21.84 7.26
C SER A 189 1.65 22.84 6.22
N LYS A 190 2.16 22.36 5.09
CA LYS A 190 2.66 23.16 3.95
C LYS A 190 1.72 23.09 2.74
N GLU A 191 0.50 22.63 2.92
CA GLU A 191 -0.52 22.42 1.87
C GLU A 191 -0.15 21.37 0.81
N ASN A 192 0.89 20.56 0.99
CA ASN A 192 1.18 19.47 0.10
C ASN A 192 0.21 18.29 0.35
N VAL A 193 -0.19 17.64 -0.72
CA VAL A 193 -1.03 16.44 -0.65
C VAL A 193 -0.28 15.33 0.07
N ILE A 194 -0.91 14.72 1.07
CA ILE A 194 -0.39 13.53 1.74
C ILE A 194 -0.74 12.32 0.87
N VAL A 195 0.26 11.53 0.56
CA VAL A 195 0.13 10.31 -0.23
C VAL A 195 -0.27 9.13 0.65
N ASP A 196 -1.18 8.28 0.16
CA ASP A 196 -1.51 7.02 0.83
C ASP A 196 -0.40 5.98 0.56
N PRO A 197 0.37 5.56 1.58
CA PRO A 197 1.48 4.63 1.39
C PRO A 197 1.03 3.23 0.98
N ASP A 198 -0.21 2.84 1.34
CA ASP A 198 -0.73 1.50 1.03
C ASP A 198 -1.33 1.41 -0.39
N LEU A 199 -1.60 2.56 -1.01
CA LEU A 199 -2.07 2.66 -2.39
C LEU A 199 -0.96 3.08 -3.37
N ARG A 200 0.29 3.02 -2.92
CA ARG A 200 1.45 3.25 -3.78
C ARG A 200 1.68 2.04 -4.66
N ASP A 201 1.67 2.25 -5.96
CA ASP A 201 1.87 1.20 -6.94
C ASP A 201 2.96 1.58 -7.95
N THR A 202 3.38 0.61 -8.75
CA THR A 202 4.39 0.82 -9.78
C THR A 202 3.88 0.29 -11.10
N GLU A 203 3.77 1.19 -12.07
CA GLU A 203 3.34 0.86 -13.42
C GLU A 203 4.53 0.80 -14.39
N SER A 204 4.48 -0.17 -15.29
CA SER A 204 5.46 -0.34 -16.36
C SER A 204 4.84 0.06 -17.70
N ILE A 205 5.16 1.27 -18.16
CA ILE A 205 4.56 1.86 -19.35
C ILE A 205 5.47 1.63 -20.55
N PRO A 206 5.04 0.92 -21.61
CA PRO A 206 5.86 0.71 -22.79
C PRO A 206 6.30 2.05 -23.41
N MET A 207 7.57 2.13 -23.83
CA MET A 207 8.09 3.34 -24.50
C MET A 207 7.37 3.65 -25.80
N THR A 208 6.77 2.63 -26.42
CA THR A 208 6.01 2.72 -27.65
C THR A 208 4.52 3.04 -27.44
N PHE A 209 4.08 3.24 -26.17
CA PHE A 209 2.68 3.56 -25.92
C PHE A 209 2.29 4.91 -26.53
N GLU A 210 1.27 4.90 -27.36
CA GLU A 210 0.77 6.09 -28.04
C GLU A 210 0.20 7.11 -27.05
N GLY A 211 0.70 8.34 -27.07
CA GLY A 211 0.35 9.38 -26.10
C GLY A 211 1.25 9.43 -24.86
N GLY A 212 2.19 8.48 -24.71
CA GLY A 212 3.17 8.47 -23.64
C GLY A 212 2.60 8.22 -22.24
N ILE A 213 3.35 8.62 -21.21
CA ILE A 213 3.03 8.34 -19.80
C ILE A 213 1.69 8.94 -19.38
N GLU A 214 1.43 10.19 -19.74
CA GLU A 214 0.21 10.89 -19.29
C GLU A 214 -1.07 10.23 -19.83
N GLU A 215 -1.05 9.83 -21.09
CA GLU A 215 -2.22 9.19 -21.71
C GLU A 215 -2.43 7.78 -21.17
N PHE A 216 -1.35 7.04 -20.90
CA PHE A 216 -1.42 5.74 -20.25
C PHE A 216 -2.09 5.85 -18.87
N ILE A 217 -1.63 6.79 -18.04
CA ILE A 217 -2.17 6.98 -16.68
C ILE A 217 -3.65 7.34 -16.73
N LYS A 218 -4.07 8.21 -17.66
CA LYS A 218 -5.48 8.57 -17.80
C LYS A 218 -6.37 7.42 -18.25
N LYS A 219 -5.85 6.51 -19.07
CA LYS A 219 -6.64 5.45 -19.70
C LYS A 219 -6.68 4.18 -18.87
N GLU A 220 -5.58 3.82 -18.21
CA GLU A 220 -5.40 2.51 -17.58
C GLU A 220 -5.40 2.59 -16.04
N VAL A 221 -5.19 3.78 -15.45
CA VAL A 221 -5.02 3.94 -14.00
C VAL A 221 -6.11 4.78 -13.34
N LEU A 222 -6.65 5.80 -14.02
CA LEU A 222 -7.72 6.69 -13.57
C LEU A 222 -9.06 6.27 -14.12
#